data_abd7b248edc3914f729a7e5bdb67f7ab
#
_entry.id   abd7b248edc3914f729a7e5bdb67f7ab
#
_cell.length_a   1.000
_cell.length_b   1.000
_cell.length_c   1.000
_cell.angle_alpha   90.00
_cell.angle_beta   90.00
_cell.angle_gamma   90.00
#
_symmetry.space_group_name_H-M   'P 1'
#
loop_
_entity.id
_entity.type
_entity.pdbx_description
1 polymer ?
#
loop_
_entity_poly.entity_id
_entity_poly.type
_entity_poly.pdbx_seq_one_letter_code
_entity_poly.pdbx_strand_id
1 'polypeptide(L)'
;MLTEQQIIQYQGATDLLKGRIIFVTGAGDGIGKAAACAFAQAGATVVLAGRTVAKLEQVYDQIVAANCTQPLIYPIDLEGAKPEDYEQLAVALDEQFGRLDGLLLNAGVLGQRTPLSNYRQDVWDKVMQINMTAQFQMTQALMPVLEKSNDASVVFTTSSVGRQGRAFWGAYAISKFAIEGMVQTWAAEVDGVGSVRINAINPGATSTNMRAQAYPAENPDHLKTPEHIMPAYLFLLGPDSDGVNGQSINAQIR
;
A
#
# COMPACT_ATOMS: atom_id res chain seq x y z
N MET A 1 22.61 4.15 3.61
CA MET A 1 21.33 3.64 3.07
C MET A 1 21.56 2.22 2.59
N LEU A 2 20.64 1.28 2.90
CA LEU A 2 20.74 -0.10 2.40
C LEU A 2 20.62 -0.13 0.87
N THR A 3 21.30 -1.06 0.23
CA THR A 3 21.13 -1.34 -1.20
C THR A 3 19.77 -1.99 -1.44
N GLU A 4 19.24 -1.92 -2.66
CA GLU A 4 17.98 -2.57 -3.02
C GLU A 4 18.00 -4.07 -2.70
N GLN A 5 19.12 -4.75 -2.92
CA GLN A 5 19.28 -6.15 -2.60
C GLN A 5 19.19 -6.42 -1.09
N GLN A 6 19.75 -5.56 -0.25
CA GLN A 6 19.64 -5.67 1.21
C GLN A 6 18.21 -5.43 1.69
N ILE A 7 17.49 -4.51 1.05
CA ILE A 7 16.07 -4.26 1.36
C ILE A 7 15.20 -5.47 0.99
N ILE A 8 15.43 -6.09 -0.16
CA ILE A 8 14.71 -7.29 -0.60
C ILE A 8 14.95 -8.49 0.32
N GLN A 9 16.11 -8.55 0.96
CA GLN A 9 16.51 -9.61 1.89
C GLN A 9 16.47 -9.16 3.35
N TYR A 10 15.81 -8.03 3.63
CA TYR A 10 15.76 -7.43 4.95
C TYR A 10 15.20 -8.40 6.00
N GLN A 11 15.88 -8.47 7.13
CA GLN A 11 15.46 -9.24 8.30
C GLN A 11 15.42 -8.30 9.49
N GLY A 12 14.25 -7.79 9.78
CA GLY A 12 14.01 -6.97 10.97
C GLY A 12 13.90 -7.80 12.24
N ALA A 13 13.92 -7.14 13.39
CA ALA A 13 13.60 -7.75 14.66
C ALA A 13 12.17 -8.32 14.65
N THR A 14 11.91 -9.34 15.45
CA THR A 14 10.58 -9.97 15.51
C THR A 14 9.48 -9.03 15.99
N ASP A 15 9.85 -8.00 16.74
CA ASP A 15 8.97 -6.95 17.26
C ASP A 15 9.21 -5.58 16.62
N LEU A 16 9.73 -5.56 15.39
CA LEU A 16 10.10 -4.37 14.60
C LEU A 16 9.03 -3.26 14.61
N LEU A 17 7.77 -3.65 14.56
CA LEU A 17 6.63 -2.73 14.45
C LEU A 17 5.83 -2.63 15.75
N LYS A 18 6.42 -3.06 16.88
CA LYS A 18 5.73 -3.07 18.17
C LYS A 18 5.21 -1.69 18.56
N GLY A 19 3.90 -1.64 18.83
CA GLY A 19 3.22 -0.42 19.24
C GLY A 19 2.94 0.58 18.12
N ARG A 20 3.27 0.26 16.86
CA ARG A 20 2.90 1.07 15.70
C ARG A 20 1.46 0.79 15.28
N ILE A 21 0.78 1.84 14.85
CA ILE A 21 -0.56 1.77 14.26
C ILE A 21 -0.39 1.88 12.75
N ILE A 22 -0.80 0.84 12.01
CA ILE A 22 -0.61 0.78 10.55
C ILE A 22 -1.94 0.57 9.85
N PHE A 23 -2.30 1.49 8.96
CA PHE A 23 -3.49 1.40 8.11
C PHE A 23 -3.11 0.77 6.75
N VAL A 24 -3.84 -0.27 6.35
CA VAL A 24 -3.56 -1.01 5.10
C VAL A 24 -4.78 -1.01 4.21
N THR A 25 -4.69 -0.39 3.03
CA THR A 25 -5.76 -0.47 2.02
C THR A 25 -5.65 -1.74 1.17
N GLY A 26 -6.81 -2.31 0.81
CA GLY A 26 -6.82 -3.58 0.09
C GLY A 26 -6.34 -4.76 0.94
N ALA A 27 -6.55 -4.69 2.25
CA ALA A 27 -6.07 -5.67 3.23
C ALA A 27 -6.72 -7.06 3.13
N GLY A 28 -7.82 -7.19 2.38
CA GLY A 28 -8.57 -8.46 2.30
C GLY A 28 -8.01 -9.49 1.33
N ASP A 29 -7.01 -9.17 0.48
CA ASP A 29 -6.52 -10.10 -0.55
C ASP A 29 -5.08 -9.80 -0.96
N GLY A 30 -4.40 -10.78 -1.56
CA GLY A 30 -3.09 -10.62 -2.20
C GLY A 30 -2.03 -9.97 -1.32
N ILE A 31 -1.36 -8.96 -1.86
CA ILE A 31 -0.26 -8.26 -1.19
C ILE A 31 -0.74 -7.54 0.08
N GLY A 32 -1.91 -6.89 0.04
CA GLY A 32 -2.43 -6.17 1.21
C GLY A 32 -2.74 -7.09 2.39
N LYS A 33 -3.29 -8.29 2.12
CA LYS A 33 -3.50 -9.33 3.12
C LYS A 33 -2.17 -9.80 3.72
N ALA A 34 -1.19 -10.15 2.87
CA ALA A 34 0.11 -10.60 3.33
C ALA A 34 0.83 -9.51 4.17
N ALA A 35 0.75 -8.25 3.73
CA ALA A 35 1.31 -7.12 4.47
C ALA A 35 0.64 -6.95 5.83
N ALA A 36 -0.69 -6.98 5.90
CA ALA A 36 -1.42 -6.89 7.16
C ALA A 36 -1.02 -7.99 8.15
N CYS A 37 -0.93 -9.24 7.70
CA CYS A 37 -0.46 -10.35 8.53
C CYS A 37 1.00 -10.17 8.97
N ALA A 38 1.90 -9.79 8.07
CA ALA A 38 3.31 -9.58 8.38
C ALA A 38 3.52 -8.44 9.39
N PHE A 39 2.78 -7.33 9.24
CA PHE A 39 2.86 -6.20 10.17
C PHE A 39 2.33 -6.58 11.56
N ALA A 40 1.22 -7.32 11.63
CA ALA A 40 0.70 -7.82 12.90
C ALA A 40 1.68 -8.77 13.58
N GLN A 41 2.32 -9.68 12.84
CA GLN A 41 3.36 -10.58 13.34
C GLN A 41 4.60 -9.83 13.85
N ALA A 42 4.92 -8.68 13.25
CA ALA A 42 5.99 -7.79 13.71
C ALA A 42 5.57 -6.87 14.87
N GLY A 43 4.37 -7.02 15.44
CA GLY A 43 3.90 -6.34 16.64
C GLY A 43 3.06 -5.09 16.43
N ALA A 44 2.67 -4.78 15.17
CA ALA A 44 1.79 -3.64 14.88
C ALA A 44 0.32 -3.92 15.26
N THR A 45 -0.41 -2.85 15.59
CA THR A 45 -1.86 -2.83 15.51
C THR A 45 -2.25 -2.44 14.09
N VAL A 46 -2.93 -3.34 13.37
CA VAL A 46 -3.26 -3.13 11.95
C VAL A 46 -4.71 -2.73 11.78
N VAL A 47 -4.97 -1.67 11.02
CA VAL A 47 -6.30 -1.30 10.56
C VAL A 47 -6.50 -1.85 9.14
N LEU A 48 -7.40 -2.83 9.01
CA LEU A 48 -7.69 -3.56 7.78
C LEU A 48 -8.73 -2.80 6.96
N ALA A 49 -8.32 -2.13 5.89
CA ALA A 49 -9.26 -1.38 5.06
C ALA A 49 -9.51 -2.03 3.70
N GLY A 50 -10.78 -2.03 3.29
CA GLY A 50 -11.18 -2.56 2.00
C GLY A 50 -12.69 -2.66 1.83
N ARG A 51 -13.12 -3.00 0.63
CA ARG A 51 -14.54 -2.99 0.24
C ARG A 51 -15.31 -4.22 0.75
N THR A 52 -14.68 -5.39 0.78
CA THR A 52 -15.35 -6.67 1.02
C THR A 52 -15.15 -7.10 2.47
N VAL A 53 -16.13 -6.81 3.33
CA VAL A 53 -16.07 -7.08 4.77
C VAL A 53 -15.69 -8.52 5.08
N ALA A 54 -16.34 -9.50 4.44
CA ALA A 54 -16.06 -10.92 4.68
C ALA A 54 -14.59 -11.33 4.41
N LYS A 55 -13.90 -10.65 3.48
CA LYS A 55 -12.46 -10.88 3.26
C LYS A 55 -11.61 -10.24 4.36
N LEU A 56 -12.02 -9.09 4.88
CA LEU A 56 -11.34 -8.43 6.00
C LEU A 56 -11.50 -9.24 7.29
N GLU A 57 -12.68 -9.80 7.53
CA GLU A 57 -12.96 -10.70 8.66
C GLU A 57 -12.07 -11.95 8.62
N GLN A 58 -11.88 -12.56 7.45
CA GLN A 58 -10.96 -13.68 7.29
C GLN A 58 -9.51 -13.32 7.67
N VAL A 59 -9.05 -12.12 7.33
CA VAL A 59 -7.71 -11.64 7.70
C VAL A 59 -7.64 -11.31 9.18
N TYR A 60 -8.68 -10.70 9.71
CA TYR A 60 -8.84 -10.46 11.15
C TYR A 60 -8.70 -11.76 11.95
N ASP A 61 -9.46 -12.79 11.59
CA ASP A 61 -9.43 -14.10 12.27
C ASP A 61 -8.04 -14.75 12.18
N GLN A 62 -7.35 -14.63 11.03
CA GLN A 62 -5.98 -15.14 10.87
C GLN A 62 -4.99 -14.43 11.80
N ILE A 63 -5.09 -13.11 11.94
CA ILE A 63 -4.23 -12.33 12.83
C ILE A 63 -4.49 -12.69 14.30
N VAL A 64 -5.74 -12.81 14.69
CA VAL A 64 -6.13 -13.19 16.05
C VAL A 64 -5.70 -14.64 16.37
N ALA A 65 -5.89 -15.56 15.44
CA ALA A 65 -5.47 -16.97 15.60
C ALA A 65 -3.93 -17.12 15.71
N ALA A 66 -3.17 -16.18 15.16
CA ALA A 66 -1.71 -16.10 15.30
C ALA A 66 -1.27 -15.47 16.64
N ASN A 67 -2.18 -15.15 17.55
CA ASN A 67 -1.93 -14.46 18.83
C ASN A 67 -1.25 -13.08 18.67
N CYS A 68 -1.47 -12.41 17.54
CA CYS A 68 -1.02 -11.04 17.33
C CYS A 68 -1.99 -10.02 17.97
N THR A 69 -1.60 -8.76 18.02
CA THR A 69 -2.48 -7.67 18.46
C THR A 69 -3.75 -7.65 17.61
N GLN A 70 -4.91 -7.60 18.27
CA GLN A 70 -6.22 -7.60 17.62
C GLN A 70 -6.31 -6.44 16.61
N PRO A 71 -6.57 -6.71 15.33
CA PRO A 71 -6.66 -5.66 14.30
C PRO A 71 -8.04 -4.99 14.36
N LEU A 72 -8.19 -3.89 13.63
CA LEU A 72 -9.48 -3.24 13.40
C LEU A 72 -9.89 -3.42 11.95
N ILE A 73 -11.21 -3.49 11.69
CA ILE A 73 -11.76 -3.51 10.33
C ILE A 73 -12.36 -2.14 10.03
N TYR A 74 -11.96 -1.56 8.88
CA TYR A 74 -12.50 -0.33 8.35
C TYR A 74 -13.02 -0.55 6.92
N PRO A 75 -14.33 -0.80 6.73
CA PRO A 75 -14.90 -0.96 5.41
C PRO A 75 -14.89 0.36 4.64
N ILE A 76 -14.29 0.37 3.46
CA ILE A 76 -14.30 1.54 2.57
C ILE A 76 -14.29 1.11 1.11
N ASP A 77 -15.14 1.71 0.28
CA ASP A 77 -15.12 1.56 -1.17
C ASP A 77 -14.49 2.79 -1.82
N LEU A 78 -13.26 2.67 -2.27
CA LEU A 78 -12.49 3.76 -2.87
C LEU A 78 -13.07 4.26 -4.22
N GLU A 79 -13.97 3.50 -4.85
CA GLU A 79 -14.67 3.93 -6.07
C GLU A 79 -15.72 5.00 -5.76
N GLY A 80 -16.45 4.84 -4.66
CA GLY A 80 -17.55 5.71 -4.27
C GLY A 80 -17.22 6.68 -3.14
N ALA A 81 -16.09 6.53 -2.48
CA ALA A 81 -15.71 7.37 -1.35
C ALA A 81 -15.47 8.83 -1.78
N LYS A 82 -15.91 9.74 -0.92
CA LYS A 82 -15.81 11.20 -1.07
C LYS A 82 -14.78 11.77 -0.08
N PRO A 83 -14.30 13.01 -0.26
CA PRO A 83 -13.38 13.65 0.68
C PRO A 83 -13.83 13.56 2.14
N GLU A 84 -15.15 13.75 2.40
CA GLU A 84 -15.73 13.70 3.75
C GLU A 84 -15.57 12.33 4.42
N ASP A 85 -15.58 11.23 3.64
CA ASP A 85 -15.37 9.87 4.18
C ASP A 85 -13.93 9.70 4.70
N TYR A 86 -12.95 10.32 4.04
CA TYR A 86 -11.56 10.30 4.50
C TYR A 86 -11.31 11.22 5.70
N GLU A 87 -12.02 12.36 5.77
CA GLU A 87 -12.01 13.24 6.94
C GLU A 87 -12.57 12.51 8.17
N GLN A 88 -13.69 11.79 8.02
CA GLN A 88 -14.25 10.95 9.08
C GLN A 88 -13.30 9.82 9.50
N LEU A 89 -12.60 9.20 8.55
CA LEU A 89 -11.56 8.21 8.85
C LEU A 89 -10.45 8.84 9.70
N ALA A 90 -9.97 10.03 9.34
CA ALA A 90 -8.92 10.72 10.10
C ALA A 90 -9.35 11.00 11.54
N VAL A 91 -10.59 11.49 11.73
CA VAL A 91 -11.16 11.72 13.07
C VAL A 91 -11.24 10.41 13.86
N ALA A 92 -11.75 9.33 13.26
CA ALA A 92 -11.88 8.04 13.92
C ALA A 92 -10.51 7.47 14.36
N LEU A 93 -9.47 7.59 13.53
CA LEU A 93 -8.12 7.15 13.87
C LEU A 93 -7.49 8.02 14.96
N ASP A 94 -7.73 9.33 14.93
CA ASP A 94 -7.25 10.25 15.96
C ASP A 94 -7.91 9.97 17.31
N GLU A 95 -9.22 9.81 17.35
CA GLU A 95 -9.96 9.47 18.57
C GLU A 95 -9.55 8.11 19.16
N GLN A 96 -9.32 7.12 18.29
CA GLN A 96 -9.02 5.76 18.73
C GLN A 96 -7.55 5.60 19.18
N PHE A 97 -6.61 6.25 18.50
CA PHE A 97 -5.18 5.99 18.66
C PHE A 97 -4.34 7.24 18.95
N GLY A 98 -4.85 8.44 18.67
CA GLY A 98 -4.13 9.71 18.80
C GLY A 98 -3.04 9.95 17.76
N ARG A 99 -2.70 8.96 16.92
CA ARG A 99 -1.69 9.04 15.86
C ARG A 99 -1.83 7.89 14.86
N LEU A 100 -1.13 8.02 13.73
CA LEU A 100 -0.93 6.94 12.76
C LEU A 100 0.56 6.83 12.43
N ASP A 101 1.15 5.64 12.56
CA ASP A 101 2.59 5.42 12.36
C ASP A 101 2.92 4.85 10.98
N GLY A 102 1.95 4.28 10.29
CA GLY A 102 2.14 3.73 8.95
C GLY A 102 0.88 3.73 8.10
N LEU A 103 1.04 4.05 6.82
CA LEU A 103 -0.04 4.05 5.84
C LEU A 103 0.42 3.28 4.59
N LEU A 104 -0.14 2.09 4.35
CA LEU A 104 0.10 1.32 3.14
C LEU A 104 -1.06 1.49 2.15
N LEU A 105 -0.80 2.24 1.10
CA LEU A 105 -1.72 2.47 -0.01
C LEU A 105 -1.51 1.40 -1.09
N ASN A 106 -2.13 0.24 -0.87
CA ASN A 106 -1.95 -0.93 -1.74
C ASN A 106 -3.17 -1.23 -2.61
N ALA A 107 -4.36 -0.78 -2.23
CA ALA A 107 -5.57 -1.00 -3.02
C ALA A 107 -5.42 -0.49 -4.46
N GLY A 108 -5.93 -1.26 -5.41
CA GLY A 108 -5.92 -0.86 -6.81
C GLY A 108 -6.69 -1.85 -7.69
N VAL A 109 -7.00 -1.41 -8.89
CA VAL A 109 -7.66 -2.22 -9.92
C VAL A 109 -6.89 -2.14 -11.24
N LEU A 110 -6.89 -3.23 -12.00
CA LEU A 110 -6.14 -3.34 -13.26
C LEU A 110 -6.82 -2.55 -14.41
N GLY A 111 -8.14 -2.52 -14.43
CA GLY A 111 -8.88 -2.00 -15.59
C GLY A 111 -8.77 -2.90 -16.83
N GLN A 112 -8.92 -2.31 -17.99
CA GLN A 112 -8.85 -3.03 -19.28
C GLN A 112 -7.42 -3.10 -19.81
N ARG A 113 -7.09 -4.20 -20.48
CA ARG A 113 -5.88 -4.35 -21.28
C ARG A 113 -6.21 -4.20 -22.77
N THR A 114 -6.19 -2.97 -23.25
CA THR A 114 -6.59 -2.59 -24.61
C THR A 114 -5.79 -1.37 -25.07
N PRO A 115 -5.70 -1.09 -26.40
CA PRO A 115 -5.16 0.18 -26.88
C PRO A 115 -5.88 1.37 -26.27
N LEU A 116 -5.15 2.47 -26.00
CA LEU A 116 -5.74 3.69 -25.43
C LEU A 116 -6.88 4.26 -26.28
N SER A 117 -6.79 4.14 -27.62
CA SER A 117 -7.84 4.57 -28.54
C SER A 117 -9.19 3.86 -28.33
N ASN A 118 -9.17 2.66 -27.73
CA ASN A 118 -10.36 1.82 -27.51
C ASN A 118 -10.70 1.70 -26.02
N TYR A 119 -10.07 2.53 -25.17
CA TYR A 119 -10.28 2.44 -23.73
C TYR A 119 -11.64 3.03 -23.37
N ARG A 120 -12.45 2.28 -22.61
CA ARG A 120 -13.77 2.74 -22.18
C ARG A 120 -13.64 3.80 -21.10
N GLN A 121 -14.42 4.89 -21.22
CA GLN A 121 -14.36 6.01 -20.28
C GLN A 121 -14.74 5.60 -18.86
N ASP A 122 -15.79 4.82 -18.68
CA ASP A 122 -16.23 4.35 -17.36
C ASP A 122 -15.16 3.52 -16.62
N VAL A 123 -14.41 2.71 -17.35
CA VAL A 123 -13.30 1.93 -16.79
C VAL A 123 -12.09 2.82 -16.51
N TRP A 124 -11.83 3.81 -17.35
CA TRP A 124 -10.81 4.83 -17.11
C TRP A 124 -11.08 5.57 -15.80
N ASP A 125 -12.27 6.12 -15.66
CA ASP A 125 -12.68 6.90 -14.49
C ASP A 125 -12.56 6.08 -13.21
N LYS A 126 -13.02 4.83 -13.24
CA LYS A 126 -12.89 3.89 -12.13
C LYS A 126 -11.42 3.64 -11.73
N VAL A 127 -10.54 3.37 -12.72
CA VAL A 127 -9.12 3.12 -12.45
C VAL A 127 -8.46 4.36 -11.86
N MET A 128 -8.68 5.53 -12.44
CA MET A 128 -8.10 6.79 -11.95
C MET A 128 -8.64 7.14 -10.57
N GLN A 129 -9.93 6.93 -10.32
CA GLN A 129 -10.53 7.16 -9.01
C GLN A 129 -9.88 6.29 -7.93
N ILE A 130 -9.82 4.96 -8.12
CA ILE A 130 -9.33 4.02 -7.10
C ILE A 130 -7.82 4.09 -6.95
N ASN A 131 -7.08 4.11 -8.08
CA ASN A 131 -5.62 3.96 -8.05
C ASN A 131 -4.88 5.27 -7.77
N MET A 132 -5.51 6.42 -7.97
CA MET A 132 -4.84 7.72 -7.86
C MET A 132 -5.63 8.70 -6.98
N THR A 133 -6.85 9.09 -7.37
CA THR A 133 -7.61 10.14 -6.67
C THR A 133 -7.91 9.77 -5.21
N ALA A 134 -8.40 8.56 -4.96
CA ALA A 134 -8.70 8.06 -3.62
C ALA A 134 -7.43 7.98 -2.75
N GLN A 135 -6.30 7.58 -3.32
CA GLN A 135 -5.03 7.50 -2.58
C GLN A 135 -4.51 8.90 -2.21
N PHE A 136 -4.64 9.88 -3.12
CA PHE A 136 -4.33 11.28 -2.84
C PHE A 136 -5.20 11.82 -1.71
N GLN A 137 -6.53 11.73 -1.84
CA GLN A 137 -7.49 12.25 -0.86
C GLN A 137 -7.31 11.62 0.52
N MET A 138 -7.12 10.29 0.57
CA MET A 138 -6.88 9.57 1.82
C MET A 138 -5.59 10.06 2.49
N THR A 139 -4.49 10.17 1.74
CA THR A 139 -3.22 10.63 2.30
C THR A 139 -3.33 12.07 2.81
N GLN A 140 -3.98 12.96 2.04
CA GLN A 140 -4.22 14.34 2.44
C GLN A 140 -5.00 14.43 3.75
N ALA A 141 -6.09 13.68 3.88
CA ALA A 141 -6.92 13.67 5.08
C ALA A 141 -6.20 13.06 6.31
N LEU A 142 -5.35 12.05 6.08
CA LEU A 142 -4.62 11.36 7.15
C LEU A 142 -3.30 12.07 7.55
N MET A 143 -2.82 13.04 6.77
CA MET A 143 -1.57 13.72 7.06
C MET A 143 -1.50 14.29 8.49
N PRO A 144 -2.53 15.00 9.00
CA PRO A 144 -2.48 15.55 10.37
C PRO A 144 -2.34 14.47 11.46
N VAL A 145 -2.83 13.24 11.22
CA VAL A 145 -2.72 12.12 12.17
C VAL A 145 -1.36 11.42 12.05
N LEU A 146 -0.79 11.37 10.84
CA LEU A 146 0.57 10.90 10.57
C LEU A 146 1.62 11.82 11.21
N GLU A 147 1.45 13.14 11.13
CA GLU A 147 2.34 14.13 11.72
C GLU A 147 2.42 14.08 13.26
N LYS A 148 1.45 13.44 13.92
CA LYS A 148 1.48 13.19 15.37
C LYS A 148 2.39 12.03 15.77
N SER A 149 2.83 11.21 14.82
CA SER A 149 3.82 10.17 15.07
C SER A 149 5.23 10.75 15.05
N ASN A 150 6.10 10.21 15.90
CA ASN A 150 7.52 10.55 15.88
C ASN A 150 8.30 9.93 14.71
N ASP A 151 7.69 8.96 14.02
CA ASP A 151 8.28 8.23 12.89
C ASP A 151 7.15 7.62 12.03
N ALA A 152 6.54 8.41 11.16
CA ALA A 152 5.49 7.94 10.26
C ALA A 152 6.04 7.54 8.89
N SER A 153 5.48 6.49 8.30
CA SER A 153 5.84 6.07 6.96
C SER A 153 4.61 5.84 6.08
N VAL A 154 4.56 6.53 4.95
CA VAL A 154 3.54 6.37 3.91
C VAL A 154 4.16 5.63 2.73
N VAL A 155 3.56 4.50 2.35
CA VAL A 155 4.06 3.67 1.26
C VAL A 155 2.96 3.46 0.22
N PHE A 156 3.23 3.91 -1.00
CA PHE A 156 2.35 3.72 -2.15
C PHE A 156 2.78 2.50 -2.96
N THR A 157 1.86 1.58 -3.23
CA THR A 157 2.14 0.48 -4.15
C THR A 157 2.10 0.98 -5.60
N THR A 158 3.27 0.97 -6.24
CA THR A 158 3.46 1.31 -7.65
C THR A 158 3.60 0.05 -8.53
N SER A 159 4.19 0.18 -9.69
CA SER A 159 4.45 -0.91 -10.63
C SER A 159 5.57 -0.53 -11.61
N SER A 160 6.23 -1.52 -12.21
CA SER A 160 7.19 -1.27 -13.28
C SER A 160 6.58 -0.51 -14.47
N VAL A 161 5.27 -0.64 -14.71
CA VAL A 161 4.56 0.12 -15.75
C VAL A 161 4.23 1.55 -15.35
N GLY A 162 4.46 1.93 -14.09
CA GLY A 162 4.44 3.33 -13.62
C GLY A 162 5.76 4.06 -13.82
N ARG A 163 6.85 3.34 -14.16
CA ARG A 163 8.18 3.90 -14.47
C ARG A 163 8.50 3.85 -15.96
N GLN A 164 7.96 2.85 -16.65
CA GLN A 164 8.11 2.69 -18.10
C GLN A 164 6.79 2.21 -18.69
N GLY A 165 6.17 3.05 -19.53
CA GLY A 165 4.91 2.72 -20.21
C GLY A 165 5.05 1.49 -21.10
N ARG A 166 3.96 0.70 -21.17
CA ARG A 166 3.87 -0.47 -22.05
C ARG A 166 2.52 -0.47 -22.75
N ALA A 167 2.52 -0.90 -24.01
CA ALA A 167 1.30 -1.05 -24.78
C ALA A 167 0.26 -1.89 -24.04
N PHE A 168 -1.00 -1.51 -24.16
CA PHE A 168 -2.18 -2.18 -23.61
C PHE A 168 -2.34 -2.08 -22.06
N TRP A 169 -1.53 -1.29 -21.36
CA TRP A 169 -1.67 -1.10 -19.92
C TRP A 169 -2.56 0.11 -19.53
N GLY A 170 -2.92 0.94 -20.48
CA GLY A 170 -3.94 1.98 -20.42
C GLY A 170 -3.93 2.81 -19.12
N ALA A 171 -5.10 2.98 -18.52
CA ALA A 171 -5.29 3.77 -17.29
C ALA A 171 -4.46 3.24 -16.12
N TYR A 172 -4.25 1.92 -16.02
CA TYR A 172 -3.43 1.36 -14.95
C TYR A 172 -2.00 1.91 -14.97
N ALA A 173 -1.32 1.86 -16.13
CA ALA A 173 0.03 2.41 -16.24
C ALA A 173 0.04 3.91 -15.90
N ILE A 174 -0.90 4.67 -16.45
CA ILE A 174 -0.99 6.12 -16.24
C ILE A 174 -1.24 6.42 -14.76
N SER A 175 -2.13 5.68 -14.09
CA SER A 175 -2.34 5.85 -12.65
C SER A 175 -1.08 5.56 -11.82
N LYS A 176 -0.26 4.57 -12.23
CA LYS A 176 0.99 4.27 -11.52
C LYS A 176 2.11 5.27 -11.82
N PHE A 177 2.14 5.90 -13.01
CA PHE A 177 2.98 7.08 -13.27
C PHE A 177 2.56 8.27 -12.39
N ALA A 178 1.27 8.49 -12.22
CA ALA A 178 0.76 9.54 -11.33
C ALA A 178 1.21 9.31 -9.86
N ILE A 179 1.18 8.05 -9.39
CA ILE A 179 1.69 7.68 -8.07
C ILE A 179 3.20 7.96 -7.93
N GLU A 180 4.02 7.61 -8.93
CA GLU A 180 5.46 7.90 -8.90
C GLU A 180 5.72 9.42 -8.79
N GLY A 181 4.99 10.24 -9.56
CA GLY A 181 5.07 11.70 -9.48
C GLY A 181 4.57 12.25 -8.14
N MET A 182 3.46 11.73 -7.62
CA MET A 182 2.90 12.14 -6.33
C MET A 182 3.86 11.86 -5.18
N VAL A 183 4.50 10.70 -5.16
CA VAL A 183 5.49 10.33 -4.14
C VAL A 183 6.68 11.30 -4.16
N GLN A 184 7.23 11.61 -5.35
CA GLN A 184 8.35 12.55 -5.48
C GLN A 184 7.98 13.94 -4.99
N THR A 185 6.81 14.43 -5.37
CA THR A 185 6.32 15.77 -4.99
C THR A 185 6.10 15.85 -3.48
N TRP A 186 5.34 14.93 -2.94
CA TRP A 186 4.99 14.95 -1.52
C TRP A 186 6.18 14.70 -0.60
N ALA A 187 7.07 13.79 -1.00
CA ALA A 187 8.30 13.55 -0.26
C ALA A 187 9.18 14.81 -0.18
N ALA A 188 9.26 15.61 -1.27
CA ALA A 188 9.99 16.87 -1.27
C ALA A 188 9.30 17.93 -0.38
N GLU A 189 7.97 17.93 -0.27
CA GLU A 189 7.22 18.86 0.58
C GLU A 189 7.42 18.57 2.08
N VAL A 190 7.55 17.29 2.48
CA VAL A 190 7.74 16.90 3.88
C VAL A 190 9.21 16.77 4.28
N ASP A 191 10.15 16.90 3.33
CA ASP A 191 11.58 16.73 3.60
C ASP A 191 12.11 17.81 4.58
N GLY A 192 12.67 17.35 5.68
CA GLY A 192 13.20 18.22 6.73
C GLY A 192 12.16 19.01 7.53
N VAL A 193 10.84 18.77 7.31
CA VAL A 193 9.77 19.51 8.00
C VAL A 193 9.21 18.73 9.19
N GLY A 194 9.22 17.40 9.14
CA GLY A 194 8.61 16.57 10.18
C GLY A 194 9.16 15.15 10.19
N SER A 195 8.40 14.24 10.79
CA SER A 195 8.76 12.83 10.97
C SER A 195 8.11 11.91 9.93
N VAL A 196 7.45 12.45 8.90
CA VAL A 196 6.74 11.65 7.88
C VAL A 196 7.67 11.36 6.72
N ARG A 197 7.80 10.09 6.34
CA ARG A 197 8.50 9.63 5.13
C ARG A 197 7.49 9.12 4.11
N ILE A 198 7.70 9.43 2.84
CA ILE A 198 6.79 9.05 1.75
C ILE A 198 7.58 8.34 0.67
N ASN A 199 7.24 7.08 0.41
CA ASN A 199 7.95 6.24 -0.54
C ASN A 199 6.99 5.45 -1.44
N ALA A 200 7.49 4.94 -2.56
CA ALA A 200 6.79 3.98 -3.40
C ALA A 200 7.44 2.60 -3.34
N ILE A 201 6.64 1.55 -3.50
CA ILE A 201 7.12 0.18 -3.62
C ILE A 201 6.56 -0.49 -4.87
N ASN A 202 7.44 -1.04 -5.70
CA ASN A 202 7.07 -1.89 -6.83
C ASN A 202 7.14 -3.35 -6.40
N PRO A 203 6.02 -4.05 -6.27
CA PRO A 203 5.99 -5.44 -5.84
C PRO A 203 6.63 -6.41 -6.85
N GLY A 204 6.78 -5.99 -8.12
CA GLY A 204 7.23 -6.87 -9.20
C GLY A 204 6.16 -7.89 -9.60
N ALA A 205 6.59 -8.97 -10.26
CA ALA A 205 5.72 -10.07 -10.67
C ALA A 205 5.41 -10.97 -9.47
N THR A 206 4.26 -10.76 -8.83
CA THR A 206 3.83 -11.46 -7.61
C THR A 206 2.55 -12.25 -7.88
N SER A 207 2.48 -13.48 -7.37
CA SER A 207 1.33 -14.40 -7.53
C SER A 207 0.11 -13.82 -6.80
N THR A 208 -0.79 -13.18 -7.54
CA THR A 208 -2.02 -12.55 -7.06
C THR A 208 -3.14 -12.69 -8.08
N ASN A 209 -4.38 -12.53 -7.67
CA ASN A 209 -5.54 -12.50 -8.55
C ASN A 209 -5.42 -11.42 -9.64
N MET A 210 -4.86 -10.24 -9.33
CA MET A 210 -4.60 -9.18 -10.30
C MET A 210 -3.54 -9.61 -11.33
N ARG A 211 -2.50 -10.31 -10.90
CA ARG A 211 -1.46 -10.85 -11.80
C ARG A 211 -2.04 -11.89 -12.75
N ALA A 212 -2.84 -12.82 -12.27
CA ALA A 212 -3.52 -13.81 -13.07
C ALA A 212 -4.46 -13.18 -14.13
N GLN A 213 -5.17 -12.11 -13.78
CA GLN A 213 -5.95 -11.35 -14.75
C GLN A 213 -5.08 -10.65 -15.81
N ALA A 214 -3.93 -10.11 -15.40
CA ALA A 214 -3.02 -9.43 -16.34
C ALA A 214 -2.29 -10.39 -17.28
N TYR A 215 -2.00 -11.60 -16.84
CA TYR A 215 -1.24 -12.62 -17.56
C TYR A 215 -1.87 -14.01 -17.39
N PRO A 216 -3.02 -14.30 -18.02
CA PRO A 216 -3.76 -15.55 -17.81
C PRO A 216 -3.00 -16.84 -18.22
N ALA A 217 -2.01 -16.71 -19.10
CA ALA A 217 -1.18 -17.83 -19.55
C ALA A 217 0.12 -18.02 -18.78
N GLU A 218 0.39 -17.17 -17.76
CA GLU A 218 1.60 -17.27 -16.95
C GLU A 218 1.45 -18.36 -15.88
N ASN A 219 2.46 -19.22 -15.73
CA ASN A 219 2.45 -20.21 -14.66
C ASN A 219 2.68 -19.52 -13.29
N PRO A 220 1.70 -19.57 -12.38
CA PRO A 220 1.82 -18.92 -11.06
C PRO A 220 2.94 -19.52 -10.19
N ASP A 221 3.34 -20.77 -10.42
CA ASP A 221 4.41 -21.44 -9.65
C ASP A 221 5.79 -20.82 -9.89
N HIS A 222 5.95 -20.07 -10.99
CA HIS A 222 7.18 -19.34 -11.29
C HIS A 222 7.23 -17.94 -10.65
N LEU A 223 6.16 -17.54 -9.96
CA LEU A 223 6.05 -16.23 -9.32
C LEU A 223 6.35 -16.32 -7.83
N LYS A 224 6.94 -15.29 -7.28
CA LYS A 224 6.99 -15.12 -5.83
C LYS A 224 5.59 -14.92 -5.26
N THR A 225 5.32 -15.51 -4.12
CA THR A 225 4.07 -15.24 -3.40
C THR A 225 4.14 -13.85 -2.72
N PRO A 226 3.00 -13.29 -2.29
CA PRO A 226 3.00 -12.03 -1.54
C PRO A 226 3.89 -12.05 -0.30
N GLU A 227 3.98 -13.18 0.41
CA GLU A 227 4.79 -13.33 1.63
C GLU A 227 6.30 -13.16 1.35
N HIS A 228 6.77 -13.61 0.19
CA HIS A 228 8.19 -13.51 -0.20
C HIS A 228 8.69 -12.08 -0.41
N ILE A 229 7.78 -11.14 -0.61
CA ILE A 229 8.14 -9.74 -0.84
C ILE A 229 7.95 -8.85 0.40
N MET A 230 7.46 -9.43 1.50
CA MET A 230 7.21 -8.68 2.75
C MET A 230 8.45 -8.05 3.40
N PRO A 231 9.67 -8.59 3.25
CA PRO A 231 10.86 -7.91 3.78
C PRO A 231 10.96 -6.43 3.42
N ALA A 232 10.72 -6.08 2.15
CA ALA A 232 10.78 -4.69 1.70
C ALA A 232 9.65 -3.82 2.29
N TYR A 233 8.47 -4.39 2.51
CA TYR A 233 7.35 -3.70 3.15
C TYR A 233 7.60 -3.47 4.64
N LEU A 234 8.13 -4.47 5.35
CA LEU A 234 8.53 -4.36 6.76
C LEU A 234 9.61 -3.30 6.95
N PHE A 235 10.63 -3.28 6.07
CA PHE A 235 11.66 -2.27 6.08
C PHE A 235 11.05 -0.87 5.94
N LEU A 236 10.23 -0.63 4.92
CA LEU A 236 9.68 0.70 4.63
C LEU A 236 8.73 1.20 5.71
N LEU A 237 7.92 0.32 6.32
CA LEU A 237 6.97 0.68 7.39
C LEU A 237 7.64 0.67 8.79
N GLY A 238 8.87 0.17 8.89
CA GLY A 238 9.64 0.11 10.12
C GLY A 238 10.58 1.30 10.34
N PRO A 239 11.13 1.42 11.56
CA PRO A 239 12.06 2.50 11.91
C PRO A 239 13.40 2.43 11.17
N ASP A 240 13.80 1.25 10.70
CA ASP A 240 15.09 1.05 10.03
C ASP A 240 15.17 1.72 8.64
N SER A 241 14.04 2.24 8.14
CA SER A 241 13.98 3.07 6.94
C SER A 241 14.07 4.57 7.24
N ASP A 242 14.54 4.94 8.44
CA ASP A 242 14.83 6.34 8.74
C ASP A 242 15.80 6.94 7.69
N GLY A 243 15.50 8.18 7.25
CA GLY A 243 16.20 8.85 6.16
C GLY A 243 15.89 8.31 4.75
N VAL A 244 15.00 7.32 4.59
CA VAL A 244 14.52 6.87 3.28
C VAL A 244 13.23 7.62 2.92
N ASN A 245 13.35 8.66 2.09
CA ASN A 245 12.24 9.51 1.66
C ASN A 245 12.30 9.73 0.14
N GLY A 246 11.16 9.79 -0.55
CA GLY A 246 11.05 10.04 -1.98
C GLY A 246 11.55 8.89 -2.88
N GLN A 247 11.75 7.70 -2.33
CA GLN A 247 12.31 6.57 -3.07
C GLN A 247 11.21 5.69 -3.68
N SER A 248 11.54 5.11 -4.83
CA SER A 248 10.69 4.11 -5.49
C SER A 248 11.45 2.78 -5.55
N ILE A 249 11.17 1.89 -4.61
CA ILE A 249 11.93 0.68 -4.29
C ILE A 249 11.29 -0.55 -4.95
N ASN A 250 12.11 -1.50 -5.41
CA ASN A 250 11.62 -2.81 -5.85
C ASN A 250 11.59 -3.78 -4.67
N ALA A 251 10.47 -4.51 -4.50
CA ALA A 251 10.35 -5.55 -3.49
C ALA A 251 10.97 -6.89 -3.92
N GLN A 252 11.38 -7.01 -5.17
CA GLN A 252 12.09 -8.17 -5.71
C GLN A 252 12.94 -7.80 -6.92
N ILE A 253 14.05 -8.51 -7.11
CA ILE A 253 14.87 -8.42 -8.31
C ILE A 253 14.16 -9.20 -9.44
N ARG A 254 14.30 -8.73 -10.66
CA ARG A 254 13.79 -9.41 -11.87
C ARG A 254 14.68 -10.60 -12.22
#